data_22dddd26cbc5422d56e1da390867b894
#
_entry.id   22dddd26cbc5422d56e1da390867b894
#
_cell.length_a   1.000
_cell.length_b   1.000
_cell.length_c   1.000
_cell.angle_alpha   90.00
_cell.angle_beta   90.00
_cell.angle_gamma   90.00
#
_symmetry.space_group_name_H-M   'P 1'
#
loop_
_entity.id
_entity.type
_entity.pdbx_description
1 polymer ?
#
loop_
_entity_poly.entity_id
_entity_poly.type
_entity_poly.pdbx_seq_one_letter_code
_entity_poly.pdbx_strand_id
1 'polypeptide(L)'
;MKRSGCVGLTIMICAGMLAGCGSSLEADTNTVYVSKHGKIVTMDVEQLDQSYYDETELKEFVDSAVEEYNTENGKNSVKVDDLTVEDGTAKLRMDYETVDDYTAFNGVELYEGKIVQALAAGYDFDTDFAGVDKDGSVTGVTRGDILAQEDLKVVIIKANTDVKIDGKILYVSCDNVTVTGKDSVSIKEGTGIEKTWITEAEEVPSTEAVLETESTEDAGDVIEGEVIIGTEEASGNDVVTNLSGGSSGTDVYTYIIYK
;
A
#
# COMPACT_ATOMS: atom_id res chain seq x y z
N MET A 1 62.83 -9.97 -26.52
CA MET A 1 62.14 -8.72 -26.24
C MET A 1 60.71 -8.82 -26.79
N LYS A 2 59.72 -9.16 -25.95
CA LYS A 2 58.31 -9.19 -26.33
C LYS A 2 57.62 -8.20 -25.43
N ARG A 3 57.06 -7.12 -26.00
CA ARG A 3 56.27 -6.11 -25.32
C ARG A 3 54.82 -6.59 -25.27
N SER A 4 54.32 -6.88 -24.07
CA SER A 4 52.93 -7.14 -23.79
C SER A 4 52.22 -5.79 -23.70
N GLY A 5 51.27 -5.55 -24.62
CA GLY A 5 50.38 -4.39 -24.55
C GLY A 5 49.13 -4.75 -23.74
N CYS A 6 48.96 -4.12 -22.59
CA CYS A 6 47.68 -4.09 -21.88
C CYS A 6 46.70 -3.20 -22.63
N VAL A 7 45.68 -3.79 -23.22
CA VAL A 7 44.50 -3.07 -23.73
C VAL A 7 43.57 -2.87 -22.55
N GLY A 8 43.55 -1.66 -22.00
CA GLY A 8 42.59 -1.23 -21.01
C GLY A 8 41.26 -0.99 -21.71
N LEU A 9 40.28 -1.84 -21.45
CA LEU A 9 38.87 -1.62 -21.84
C LEU A 9 38.28 -0.57 -20.89
N THR A 10 38.23 0.69 -21.35
CA THR A 10 37.52 1.76 -20.65
C THR A 10 36.06 1.63 -21.03
N ILE A 11 35.26 1.07 -20.13
CA ILE A 11 33.80 1.11 -20.23
C ILE A 11 33.38 2.54 -19.89
N MET A 12 33.01 3.28 -20.93
CA MET A 12 32.46 4.61 -20.83
C MET A 12 30.95 4.44 -20.54
N ILE A 13 30.59 4.51 -19.25
CA ILE A 13 29.18 4.58 -18.84
C ILE A 13 28.66 5.94 -19.31
N CYS A 14 27.96 5.94 -20.44
CA CYS A 14 27.16 7.08 -20.85
C CYS A 14 25.94 7.16 -19.94
N ALA A 15 26.04 7.92 -18.84
CA ALA A 15 24.88 8.38 -18.12
C ALA A 15 24.07 9.33 -19.03
N GLY A 16 23.17 8.75 -19.81
CA GLY A 16 22.16 9.50 -20.54
C GLY A 16 21.18 10.10 -19.54
N MET A 17 21.38 11.36 -19.19
CA MET A 17 20.35 12.17 -18.53
C MET A 17 19.23 12.40 -19.56
N LEU A 18 18.26 11.51 -19.62
CA LEU A 18 16.97 11.82 -20.18
C LEU A 18 16.21 12.65 -19.15
N ALA A 19 16.28 13.97 -19.31
CA ALA A 19 15.39 14.89 -18.62
C ALA A 19 13.95 14.73 -19.19
N GLY A 20 13.35 13.58 -18.88
CA GLY A 20 11.92 13.35 -19.00
C GLY A 20 11.29 13.80 -17.69
N CYS A 21 10.25 14.59 -17.75
CA CYS A 21 9.47 15.08 -16.62
C CYS A 21 8.57 13.96 -16.07
N GLY A 22 9.19 12.88 -15.61
CA GLY A 22 8.63 11.78 -14.84
C GLY A 22 9.59 11.53 -13.69
N SER A 23 9.10 11.48 -12.47
CA SER A 23 9.91 11.07 -11.33
C SER A 23 10.39 9.64 -11.61
N SER A 24 11.69 9.46 -11.86
CA SER A 24 12.27 8.13 -11.95
C SER A 24 12.20 7.51 -10.56
N LEU A 25 11.25 6.60 -10.34
CA LEU A 25 11.23 5.77 -9.16
C LEU A 25 12.32 4.71 -9.34
N GLU A 26 13.36 4.80 -8.54
CA GLU A 26 14.36 3.74 -8.38
C GLU A 26 14.21 3.16 -6.99
N ALA A 27 13.98 1.86 -6.89
CA ALA A 27 13.84 1.15 -5.65
C ALA A 27 14.38 -0.28 -5.79
N ASP A 28 14.85 -0.85 -4.67
CA ASP A 28 15.30 -2.23 -4.58
C ASP A 28 14.30 -3.14 -3.86
N THR A 29 13.15 -2.59 -3.52
CA THR A 29 12.03 -3.24 -2.83
C THR A 29 10.72 -2.85 -3.51
N ASN A 30 9.68 -3.66 -3.29
CA ASN A 30 8.33 -3.33 -3.75
C ASN A 30 7.91 -1.98 -3.21
N THR A 31 7.65 -1.05 -4.10
CA THR A 31 7.40 0.36 -3.75
C THR A 31 6.26 0.93 -4.55
N VAL A 32 5.35 1.61 -3.87
CA VAL A 32 4.28 2.42 -4.47
C VAL A 32 4.61 3.90 -4.29
N TYR A 33 4.77 4.61 -5.38
CA TYR A 33 4.96 6.06 -5.38
C TYR A 33 3.65 6.77 -5.74
N VAL A 34 3.21 7.65 -4.85
CA VAL A 34 2.02 8.49 -5.05
C VAL A 34 2.44 9.91 -5.41
N SER A 35 2.20 10.29 -6.64
CA SER A 35 2.56 11.63 -7.12
C SER A 35 1.59 12.70 -6.60
N LYS A 36 2.01 13.94 -6.65
CA LYS A 36 1.21 15.10 -6.24
C LYS A 36 -0.13 15.24 -7.00
N HIS A 37 -0.21 14.67 -8.19
CA HIS A 37 -1.38 14.75 -9.08
C HIS A 37 -2.22 13.48 -9.11
N GLY A 38 -1.98 12.55 -8.17
CA GLY A 38 -2.74 11.31 -8.06
C GLY A 38 -2.32 10.20 -9.02
N LYS A 39 -1.27 10.40 -9.83
CA LYS A 39 -0.67 9.31 -10.59
C LYS A 39 0.10 8.39 -9.66
N ILE A 40 0.01 7.10 -9.95
CA ILE A 40 0.75 6.08 -9.20
C ILE A 40 1.86 5.54 -10.10
N VAL A 41 3.03 5.30 -9.51
CA VAL A 41 4.12 4.56 -10.12
C VAL A 41 4.50 3.43 -9.17
N THR A 42 4.64 2.21 -9.68
CA THR A 42 5.16 1.10 -8.88
C THR A 42 6.55 0.68 -9.32
N MET A 43 7.28 0.10 -8.40
CA MET A 43 8.42 -0.75 -8.65
C MET A 43 8.12 -2.08 -7.96
N ASP A 44 7.98 -3.13 -8.75
CA ASP A 44 7.79 -4.50 -8.28
C ASP A 44 9.10 -5.26 -8.46
N VAL A 45 9.60 -5.86 -7.39
CA VAL A 45 10.89 -6.54 -7.34
C VAL A 45 10.68 -7.99 -6.91
N GLU A 46 10.99 -8.93 -7.80
CA GLU A 46 10.79 -10.35 -7.56
C GLU A 46 12.05 -11.17 -7.85
N GLN A 47 12.29 -12.19 -7.02
CA GLN A 47 13.37 -13.15 -7.24
C GLN A 47 12.89 -14.28 -8.15
N LEU A 48 13.51 -14.40 -9.31
CA LEU A 48 13.27 -15.49 -10.26
C LEU A 48 14.21 -16.66 -9.94
N ASP A 49 13.99 -17.33 -8.82
CA ASP A 49 14.84 -18.38 -8.28
C ASP A 49 14.54 -19.78 -8.82
N GLN A 50 13.45 -19.92 -9.60
CA GLN A 50 13.03 -21.19 -10.16
C GLN A 50 13.51 -21.35 -11.60
N SER A 51 14.00 -22.56 -11.95
CA SER A 51 14.57 -22.85 -13.28
C SER A 51 13.58 -22.82 -14.44
N TYR A 52 12.28 -22.71 -14.15
CA TYR A 52 11.20 -22.59 -15.15
C TYR A 52 10.77 -21.15 -15.42
N TYR A 53 11.32 -20.16 -14.72
CA TYR A 53 11.06 -18.77 -15.04
C TYR A 53 11.76 -18.35 -16.33
N ASP A 54 11.02 -17.73 -17.24
CA ASP A 54 11.49 -17.21 -18.51
C ASP A 54 11.15 -15.73 -18.64
N GLU A 55 12.15 -14.92 -18.94
CA GLU A 55 12.00 -13.47 -19.08
C GLU A 55 11.07 -13.09 -20.23
N THR A 56 11.09 -13.85 -21.33
CA THR A 56 10.25 -13.59 -22.50
C THR A 56 8.78 -13.86 -22.16
N GLU A 57 8.50 -14.98 -21.48
CA GLU A 57 7.15 -15.33 -21.03
C GLU A 57 6.62 -14.30 -20.01
N LEU A 58 7.46 -13.84 -19.09
CA LEU A 58 7.10 -12.79 -18.14
C LEU A 58 6.71 -11.49 -18.87
N LYS A 59 7.53 -11.08 -19.84
CA LYS A 59 7.24 -9.88 -20.62
C LYS A 59 5.95 -10.00 -21.41
N GLU A 60 5.74 -11.11 -22.11
CA GLU A 60 4.51 -11.34 -22.88
C GLU A 60 3.27 -11.35 -21.99
N PHE A 61 3.39 -11.92 -20.78
CA PHE A 61 2.31 -11.93 -19.80
C PHE A 61 1.96 -10.51 -19.33
N VAL A 62 2.94 -9.71 -18.94
CA VAL A 62 2.76 -8.33 -18.50
C VAL A 62 2.17 -7.47 -19.63
N ASP A 63 2.73 -7.55 -20.85
CA ASP A 63 2.27 -6.79 -22.01
C ASP A 63 0.79 -7.16 -22.34
N SER A 64 0.43 -8.45 -22.26
CA SER A 64 -0.93 -8.92 -22.52
C SER A 64 -1.93 -8.40 -21.48
N ALA A 65 -1.59 -8.45 -20.20
CA ALA A 65 -2.45 -7.96 -19.13
C ALA A 65 -2.69 -6.44 -19.23
N VAL A 66 -1.65 -5.66 -19.58
CA VAL A 66 -1.76 -4.22 -19.78
C VAL A 66 -2.62 -3.91 -21.02
N GLU A 67 -2.49 -4.67 -22.11
CA GLU A 67 -3.31 -4.50 -23.31
C GLU A 67 -4.79 -4.80 -23.04
N GLU A 68 -5.08 -5.89 -22.32
CA GLU A 68 -6.43 -6.27 -21.90
C GLU A 68 -7.07 -5.17 -21.06
N TYR A 69 -6.40 -4.74 -19.99
CA TYR A 69 -6.89 -3.68 -19.12
C TYR A 69 -7.16 -2.38 -19.86
N ASN A 70 -6.22 -1.93 -20.70
CA ASN A 70 -6.35 -0.69 -21.46
C ASN A 70 -7.43 -0.75 -22.53
N THR A 71 -7.79 -1.93 -23.02
CA THR A 71 -8.89 -2.10 -23.97
C THR A 71 -10.23 -1.80 -23.31
N GLU A 72 -10.40 -2.15 -22.05
CA GLU A 72 -11.64 -1.99 -21.31
C GLU A 72 -11.74 -0.61 -20.60
N ASN A 73 -10.62 -0.12 -20.05
CA ASN A 73 -10.60 1.03 -19.14
C ASN A 73 -10.06 2.32 -19.77
N GLY A 74 -9.52 2.27 -20.96
CA GLY A 74 -9.03 3.42 -21.69
C GLY A 74 -7.56 3.33 -22.07
N LYS A 75 -7.24 3.92 -23.17
CA LYS A 75 -5.89 3.86 -23.74
C LYS A 75 -4.88 4.54 -22.81
N ASN A 76 -3.87 3.80 -22.39
CA ASN A 76 -2.80 4.22 -21.51
C ASN A 76 -3.19 4.47 -20.04
N SER A 77 -4.30 3.90 -19.54
CA SER A 77 -4.62 3.90 -18.12
C SER A 77 -3.52 3.24 -17.30
N VAL A 78 -2.93 2.16 -17.84
CA VAL A 78 -1.77 1.45 -17.26
C VAL A 78 -0.68 1.33 -18.33
N LYS A 79 0.59 1.45 -17.94
CA LYS A 79 1.75 1.31 -18.83
C LYS A 79 2.88 0.58 -18.14
N VAL A 80 3.57 -0.27 -18.87
CA VAL A 80 4.92 -0.71 -18.53
C VAL A 80 5.88 0.41 -18.87
N ASP A 81 6.60 0.93 -17.89
CA ASP A 81 7.65 1.91 -18.12
C ASP A 81 9.00 1.21 -18.35
N ASP A 82 9.31 0.19 -17.51
CA ASP A 82 10.51 -0.62 -17.64
C ASP A 82 10.30 -2.02 -17.06
N LEU A 83 10.92 -3.03 -17.66
CA LEU A 83 11.02 -4.40 -17.16
C LEU A 83 12.43 -4.93 -17.44
N THR A 84 13.16 -5.20 -16.38
CA THR A 84 14.51 -5.77 -16.44
C THR A 84 14.61 -7.05 -15.62
N VAL A 85 15.43 -7.99 -16.08
CA VAL A 85 15.80 -9.18 -15.33
C VAL A 85 17.32 -9.26 -15.27
N GLU A 86 17.89 -9.07 -14.09
CA GLU A 86 19.31 -9.08 -13.87
C GLU A 86 19.64 -9.96 -12.65
N ASP A 87 20.61 -10.85 -12.80
CA ASP A 87 21.09 -11.75 -11.72
C ASP A 87 19.96 -12.53 -11.03
N GLY A 88 18.92 -12.92 -11.79
CA GLY A 88 17.75 -13.64 -11.26
C GLY A 88 16.75 -12.76 -10.52
N THR A 89 16.89 -11.44 -10.61
CA THR A 89 15.93 -10.48 -10.03
C THR A 89 15.19 -9.76 -11.15
N ALA A 90 13.88 -9.87 -11.17
CA ALA A 90 13.00 -9.06 -12.04
C ALA A 90 12.67 -7.75 -11.34
N LYS A 91 12.76 -6.65 -12.07
CA LYS A 91 12.29 -5.33 -11.67
C LYS A 91 11.32 -4.81 -12.73
N LEU A 92 10.07 -4.64 -12.33
CA LEU A 92 9.00 -4.12 -13.17
C LEU A 92 8.59 -2.75 -12.66
N ARG A 93 8.71 -1.72 -13.52
CA ARG A 93 8.19 -0.38 -13.23
C ARG A 93 6.96 -0.13 -14.07
N MET A 94 5.87 0.26 -13.39
CA MET A 94 4.59 0.53 -14.03
C MET A 94 4.06 1.91 -13.65
N ASP A 95 3.41 2.55 -14.61
CA ASP A 95 2.70 3.82 -14.45
C ASP A 95 1.19 3.59 -14.53
N TYR A 96 0.44 4.17 -13.59
CA TYR A 96 -1.02 4.19 -13.55
C TYR A 96 -1.50 5.63 -13.61
N GLU A 97 -2.46 5.92 -14.48
CA GLU A 97 -2.94 7.29 -14.67
C GLU A 97 -3.69 7.79 -13.43
N THR A 98 -4.41 6.90 -12.74
CA THR A 98 -5.20 7.19 -11.55
C THR A 98 -5.00 6.16 -10.44
N VAL A 99 -5.43 6.50 -9.22
CA VAL A 99 -5.52 5.57 -8.09
C VAL A 99 -6.48 4.42 -8.38
N ASP A 100 -7.58 4.71 -9.08
CA ASP A 100 -8.59 3.70 -9.44
C ASP A 100 -8.00 2.68 -10.44
N ASP A 101 -7.19 3.13 -11.41
CA ASP A 101 -6.48 2.22 -12.32
C ASP A 101 -5.52 1.30 -11.56
N TYR A 102 -4.76 1.85 -10.60
CA TYR A 102 -3.87 1.05 -9.76
C TYR A 102 -4.65 0.00 -8.95
N THR A 103 -5.72 0.42 -8.30
CA THR A 103 -6.56 -0.46 -7.45
C THR A 103 -7.20 -1.56 -8.28
N ALA A 104 -7.77 -1.22 -9.44
CA ALA A 104 -8.45 -2.17 -10.30
C ALA A 104 -7.47 -3.17 -10.94
N PHE A 105 -6.31 -2.69 -11.39
CA PHE A 105 -5.31 -3.55 -12.05
C PHE A 105 -4.63 -4.52 -11.10
N ASN A 106 -4.28 -4.06 -9.87
CA ASN A 106 -3.52 -4.86 -8.91
C ASN A 106 -4.39 -5.58 -7.86
N GLY A 107 -5.67 -5.24 -7.75
CA GLY A 107 -6.53 -5.76 -6.68
C GLY A 107 -6.14 -5.28 -5.29
N VAL A 108 -5.39 -4.17 -5.18
CA VAL A 108 -4.90 -3.59 -3.92
C VAL A 108 -5.70 -2.34 -3.60
N GLU A 109 -6.29 -2.29 -2.41
CA GLU A 109 -7.03 -1.11 -1.97
C GLU A 109 -6.08 0.06 -1.69
N LEU A 110 -6.23 1.14 -2.45
CA LEU A 110 -5.51 2.40 -2.27
C LEU A 110 -6.46 3.57 -2.45
N TYR A 111 -6.35 4.54 -1.55
CA TYR A 111 -7.07 5.81 -1.62
C TYR A 111 -6.08 6.98 -1.51
N GLU A 112 -6.30 8.05 -2.28
CA GLU A 112 -5.59 9.32 -2.17
C GLU A 112 -6.59 10.47 -2.23
N GLY A 113 -6.49 11.40 -1.30
CA GLY A 113 -7.37 12.58 -1.24
C GLY A 113 -7.14 13.40 0.02
N LYS A 114 -8.07 14.32 0.33
CA LYS A 114 -8.08 15.03 1.60
C LYS A 114 -8.70 14.19 2.71
N ILE A 115 -8.34 14.45 3.96
CA ILE A 115 -8.93 13.79 5.15
C ILE A 115 -10.46 13.88 5.13
N VAL A 116 -11.02 15.07 4.86
CA VAL A 116 -12.48 15.25 4.78
C VAL A 116 -13.14 14.40 3.69
N GLN A 117 -12.44 14.18 2.58
CA GLN A 117 -12.92 13.34 1.48
C GLN A 117 -12.83 11.85 1.85
N ALA A 118 -11.75 11.44 2.53
CA ALA A 118 -11.60 10.07 3.03
C ALA A 118 -12.69 9.71 4.03
N LEU A 119 -13.04 10.62 4.96
CA LEU A 119 -14.19 10.44 5.86
C LEU A 119 -15.51 10.28 5.09
N ALA A 120 -15.73 11.10 4.05
CA ALA A 120 -16.91 10.99 3.21
C ALA A 120 -16.96 9.68 2.40
N ALA A 121 -15.80 9.11 2.08
CA ALA A 121 -15.65 7.80 1.44
C ALA A 121 -15.80 6.61 2.40
N GLY A 122 -15.93 6.86 3.73
CA GLY A 122 -16.21 5.84 4.73
C GLY A 122 -14.99 5.36 5.53
N TYR A 123 -13.83 5.97 5.35
CA TYR A 123 -12.66 5.65 6.19
C TYR A 123 -12.83 6.31 7.57
N ASP A 124 -12.75 5.52 8.63
CA ASP A 124 -13.08 5.94 10.00
C ASP A 124 -11.93 6.55 10.79
N PHE A 125 -10.69 6.34 10.37
CA PHE A 125 -9.48 6.75 11.09
C PHE A 125 -9.40 6.18 12.52
N ASP A 126 -10.03 5.02 12.75
CA ASP A 126 -10.05 4.37 14.06
C ASP A 126 -8.77 3.54 14.28
N THR A 127 -7.67 4.24 14.47
CA THR A 127 -6.34 3.69 14.74
C THR A 127 -5.50 4.69 15.53
N ASP A 128 -4.39 4.23 16.11
CA ASP A 128 -3.42 5.11 16.76
C ASP A 128 -2.54 5.80 15.72
N PHE A 129 -2.25 7.07 15.97
CA PHE A 129 -1.42 7.89 15.11
C PHE A 129 -0.16 8.40 15.78
N ALA A 130 0.89 8.54 14.99
CA ALA A 130 2.12 9.21 15.34
C ALA A 130 2.37 10.43 14.45
N GLY A 131 2.73 11.56 15.06
CA GLY A 131 3.28 12.72 14.38
C GLY A 131 4.75 12.47 14.02
N VAL A 132 5.16 12.86 12.83
CA VAL A 132 6.54 12.70 12.33
C VAL A 132 7.25 14.06 12.32
N ASP A 133 8.27 14.21 13.14
CA ASP A 133 9.08 15.42 13.24
C ASP A 133 10.09 15.55 12.09
N LYS A 134 10.83 16.66 12.07
CA LYS A 134 11.79 16.94 10.99
C LYS A 134 13.01 16.03 11.02
N ASP A 135 13.36 15.52 12.19
CA ASP A 135 14.48 14.60 12.44
C ASP A 135 14.08 13.14 12.35
N GLY A 136 12.80 12.86 12.04
CA GLY A 136 12.26 11.50 11.95
C GLY A 136 11.80 10.93 13.30
N SER A 137 11.89 11.68 14.40
CA SER A 137 11.30 11.28 15.67
C SER A 137 9.77 11.27 15.59
N VAL A 138 9.14 10.43 16.40
CA VAL A 138 7.68 10.24 16.41
C VAL A 138 7.09 10.56 17.77
N THR A 139 5.90 11.17 17.77
CA THR A 139 5.14 11.54 18.97
C THR A 139 3.69 11.12 18.82
N GLY A 140 3.05 10.69 19.91
CA GLY A 140 1.62 10.30 19.87
C GLY A 140 0.73 11.49 19.51
N VAL A 141 -0.28 11.19 18.68
CA VAL A 141 -1.28 12.17 18.23
C VAL A 141 -2.66 11.54 18.36
N THR A 142 -3.63 12.31 18.84
CA THR A 142 -5.00 11.79 18.95
C THR A 142 -5.70 11.76 17.60
N ARG A 143 -6.67 10.85 17.46
CA ARG A 143 -7.58 10.84 16.29
C ARG A 143 -8.24 12.21 16.08
N GLY A 144 -8.63 12.90 17.16
CA GLY A 144 -9.22 14.22 17.11
C GLY A 144 -8.30 15.27 16.48
N ASP A 145 -7.00 15.23 16.79
CA ASP A 145 -6.00 16.13 16.19
C ASP A 145 -5.85 15.88 14.69
N ILE A 146 -5.92 14.60 14.26
CA ILE A 146 -5.90 14.24 12.85
C ILE A 146 -7.14 14.77 12.12
N LEU A 147 -8.32 14.51 12.66
CA LEU A 147 -9.58 14.94 12.05
C LEU A 147 -9.75 16.46 12.00
N ALA A 148 -9.08 17.21 12.87
CA ALA A 148 -9.02 18.67 12.81
C ALA A 148 -8.19 19.21 11.62
N GLN A 149 -7.43 18.34 10.93
CA GLN A 149 -6.57 18.70 9.78
C GLN A 149 -7.25 18.40 8.42
N GLU A 150 -8.51 18.76 8.28
CA GLU A 150 -9.39 18.37 7.15
C GLU A 150 -8.80 18.59 5.76
N ASP A 151 -7.95 19.62 5.60
CA ASP A 151 -7.34 20.01 4.33
C ASP A 151 -6.05 19.27 3.99
N LEU A 152 -5.45 18.53 4.94
CA LEU A 152 -4.29 17.70 4.65
C LEU A 152 -4.65 16.54 3.73
N LYS A 153 -3.67 16.13 2.93
CA LYS A 153 -3.79 14.94 2.10
C LYS A 153 -3.53 13.68 2.91
N VAL A 154 -4.16 12.59 2.50
CA VAL A 154 -3.96 11.26 3.05
C VAL A 154 -3.85 10.24 1.93
N VAL A 155 -2.89 9.34 2.07
CA VAL A 155 -2.86 8.04 1.38
C VAL A 155 -3.32 7.00 2.37
N ILE A 156 -4.26 6.15 1.95
CA ILE A 156 -4.74 5.00 2.71
C ILE A 156 -4.52 3.77 1.85
N ILE A 157 -3.76 2.81 2.33
CA ILE A 157 -3.40 1.61 1.56
C ILE A 157 -3.49 0.36 2.43
N LYS A 158 -3.86 -0.75 1.80
CA LYS A 158 -3.98 -2.06 2.44
C LYS A 158 -3.03 -3.05 1.78
N ALA A 159 -1.73 -2.88 2.02
CA ALA A 159 -0.67 -3.71 1.43
C ALA A 159 0.62 -3.70 2.27
N ASN A 160 1.40 -4.77 2.15
CA ASN A 160 2.79 -4.84 2.64
C ASN A 160 3.71 -4.33 1.53
N THR A 161 4.10 -3.07 1.58
CA THR A 161 4.95 -2.43 0.55
C THR A 161 5.61 -1.18 1.12
N ASP A 162 6.65 -0.73 0.48
CA ASP A 162 7.16 0.61 0.73
C ASP A 162 6.28 1.64 0.01
N VAL A 163 6.00 2.76 0.67
CA VAL A 163 5.24 3.86 0.09
C VAL A 163 6.06 5.12 0.10
N LYS A 164 6.15 5.76 -1.05
CA LYS A 164 6.77 7.08 -1.23
C LYS A 164 5.75 8.06 -1.77
N ILE A 165 5.75 9.28 -1.26
CA ILE A 165 4.80 10.33 -1.66
C ILE A 165 5.52 11.58 -2.18
N ASP A 166 4.91 12.30 -3.10
CA ASP A 166 5.36 13.63 -3.50
C ASP A 166 4.86 14.69 -2.50
N GLY A 167 5.47 14.69 -1.32
CA GLY A 167 5.09 15.56 -0.22
C GLY A 167 5.96 15.33 1.01
N LYS A 168 5.56 15.95 2.11
CA LYS A 168 6.17 15.71 3.42
C LYS A 168 5.17 15.00 4.32
N ILE A 169 5.54 13.84 4.84
CA ILE A 169 4.76 13.11 5.84
C ILE A 169 4.72 13.93 7.14
N LEU A 170 3.54 14.03 7.70
CA LEU A 170 3.27 14.71 8.96
C LEU A 170 2.77 13.74 10.05
N TYR A 171 1.93 12.77 9.64
CA TYR A 171 1.38 11.77 10.55
C TYR A 171 1.27 10.42 9.83
N VAL A 172 1.38 9.34 10.59
CA VAL A 172 1.16 7.97 10.11
C VAL A 172 0.36 7.17 11.14
N SER A 173 -0.37 6.16 10.70
CA SER A 173 -0.89 5.12 11.61
C SER A 173 0.27 4.34 12.21
N CYS A 174 0.12 3.82 13.44
CA CYS A 174 1.22 3.20 14.17
C CYS A 174 1.46 1.74 13.79
N ASP A 175 0.40 1.01 13.43
CA ASP A 175 0.49 -0.42 13.21
C ASP A 175 1.05 -0.74 11.82
N ASN A 176 1.96 -1.68 11.75
CA ASN A 176 2.64 -2.18 10.54
C ASN A 176 3.51 -1.14 9.80
N VAL A 177 3.75 0.05 10.39
CA VAL A 177 4.45 1.16 9.72
C VAL A 177 5.78 1.46 10.36
N THR A 178 6.79 1.68 9.53
CA THR A 178 8.09 2.26 9.90
C THR A 178 8.35 3.47 9.01
N VAL A 179 8.63 4.63 9.61
CA VAL A 179 9.01 5.84 8.87
C VAL A 179 10.45 5.68 8.38
N THR A 180 10.66 5.66 7.07
CA THR A 180 11.97 5.46 6.43
C THR A 180 12.57 6.75 5.90
N GLY A 181 11.76 7.81 5.76
CA GLY A 181 12.20 9.11 5.29
C GLY A 181 11.16 10.21 5.52
N LYS A 182 11.48 11.41 5.07
CA LYS A 182 10.55 12.55 5.17
C LYS A 182 9.30 12.39 4.29
N ASP A 183 9.38 11.54 3.28
CA ASP A 183 8.41 11.30 2.21
C ASP A 183 8.17 9.80 1.98
N SER A 184 8.65 8.95 2.87
CA SER A 184 8.59 7.49 2.68
C SER A 184 8.35 6.73 3.99
N VAL A 185 7.61 5.63 3.87
CA VAL A 185 7.38 4.64 4.92
C VAL A 185 7.56 3.24 4.36
N SER A 186 7.87 2.28 5.23
CA SER A 186 7.78 0.85 4.95
C SER A 186 6.60 0.28 5.72
N ILE A 187 5.73 -0.44 5.01
CA ILE A 187 4.58 -1.13 5.59
C ILE A 187 4.86 -2.62 5.58
N LYS A 188 4.93 -3.19 6.77
CA LYS A 188 5.23 -4.62 6.93
C LYS A 188 4.49 -5.18 8.13
N GLU A 189 3.74 -6.24 7.92
CA GLU A 189 3.03 -6.94 8.98
C GLU A 189 3.96 -7.33 10.14
N GLY A 190 3.47 -7.11 11.36
CA GLY A 190 4.22 -7.38 12.60
C GLY A 190 5.31 -6.37 12.94
N THR A 191 5.44 -5.29 12.17
CA THR A 191 6.24 -4.10 12.57
C THR A 191 5.32 -3.02 13.14
N GLY A 192 5.87 -1.88 13.51
CA GLY A 192 5.06 -0.73 13.95
C GLY A 192 5.85 0.25 14.81
N ILE A 193 5.22 1.36 15.08
CA ILE A 193 5.77 2.41 15.95
C ILE A 193 5.44 2.07 17.39
N GLU A 194 6.46 2.00 18.25
CA GLU A 194 6.25 1.79 19.69
C GLU A 194 5.46 2.95 20.30
N LYS A 195 4.32 2.62 20.90
CA LYS A 195 3.36 3.60 21.45
C LYS A 195 3.75 3.99 22.89
N THR A 196 4.99 4.50 23.09
CA THR A 196 5.53 4.85 24.41
C THR A 196 4.79 6.00 25.09
N TRP A 197 3.92 6.71 24.38
CA TRP A 197 3.08 7.79 24.90
C TRP A 197 1.71 7.32 25.39
N ILE A 198 1.32 6.07 25.15
CA ILE A 198 0.12 5.49 25.72
C ILE A 198 0.50 5.03 27.13
N THR A 199 0.41 5.94 28.10
CA THR A 199 0.37 5.51 29.51
C THR A 199 -0.92 4.74 29.68
N GLU A 200 -0.82 3.49 30.20
CA GLU A 200 -1.99 2.73 30.64
C GLU A 200 -2.87 3.69 31.46
N ALA A 201 -4.06 3.99 30.94
CA ALA A 201 -5.04 4.73 31.70
C ALA A 201 -5.26 3.92 32.98
N GLU A 202 -4.99 4.52 34.16
CA GLU A 202 -5.30 3.90 35.45
C GLU A 202 -6.72 3.32 35.35
N GLU A 203 -6.82 2.01 35.57
CA GLU A 203 -8.10 1.33 35.68
C GLU A 203 -8.94 2.09 36.72
N VAL A 204 -9.89 2.89 36.25
CA VAL A 204 -10.87 3.50 37.15
C VAL A 204 -11.63 2.32 37.72
N PRO A 205 -11.57 2.05 39.02
CA PRO A 205 -12.28 0.93 39.60
C PRO A 205 -13.78 1.14 39.28
N SER A 206 -14.34 0.26 38.49
CA SER A 206 -15.77 0.26 38.21
C SER A 206 -16.50 0.02 39.52
N THR A 207 -17.09 1.08 40.04
CA THR A 207 -18.02 0.97 41.17
C THR A 207 -19.25 0.26 40.62
N GLU A 208 -19.33 -1.04 40.83
CA GLU A 208 -20.56 -1.82 40.60
C GLU A 208 -21.69 -1.18 41.44
N ALA A 209 -22.55 -0.42 40.77
CA ALA A 209 -23.84 -0.10 41.32
C ALA A 209 -24.69 -1.35 41.24
N VAL A 210 -24.83 -2.04 42.34
CA VAL A 210 -25.81 -3.11 42.53
C VAL A 210 -27.20 -2.50 42.40
N LEU A 211 -27.83 -2.68 41.24
CA LEU A 211 -29.24 -2.48 41.04
C LEU A 211 -29.95 -3.83 41.25
N GLU A 212 -30.49 -4.03 42.44
CA GLU A 212 -31.47 -5.06 42.68
C GLU A 212 -32.71 -4.74 41.85
N THR A 213 -33.03 -5.57 40.86
CA THR A 213 -34.33 -5.57 40.23
C THR A 213 -35.02 -6.90 40.50
N GLU A 214 -36.17 -6.76 41.15
CA GLU A 214 -37.09 -7.85 41.44
C GLU A 214 -37.55 -8.57 40.17
N SER A 215 -37.64 -9.88 40.30
CA SER A 215 -38.20 -10.82 39.33
C SER A 215 -39.70 -10.64 39.15
N THR A 216 -40.17 -10.49 37.92
CA THR A 216 -41.52 -10.93 37.53
C THR A 216 -41.37 -11.85 36.32
N GLU A 217 -41.79 -13.10 36.55
CA GLU A 217 -41.99 -14.11 35.51
C GLU A 217 -43.22 -13.69 34.66
N ASP A 218 -43.11 -13.75 33.34
CA ASP A 218 -44.20 -14.17 32.50
C ASP A 218 -43.69 -14.85 31.23
N ALA A 219 -44.41 -15.91 30.87
CA ALA A 219 -44.10 -16.88 29.85
C ALA A 219 -44.63 -16.42 28.49
N GLY A 220 -43.95 -16.83 27.42
CA GLY A 220 -44.62 -16.93 26.13
C GLY A 220 -43.78 -16.65 24.89
N ASP A 221 -43.51 -17.75 24.28
CA ASP A 221 -43.60 -18.04 22.86
C ASP A 221 -42.30 -18.14 22.06
N VAL A 222 -42.01 -19.41 21.73
CA VAL A 222 -40.94 -19.85 20.85
C VAL A 222 -41.46 -19.73 19.42
N ILE A 223 -40.78 -18.93 18.58
CA ILE A 223 -40.90 -19.05 17.13
C ILE A 223 -39.60 -19.58 16.57
N GLU A 224 -39.60 -20.83 16.20
CA GLU A 224 -38.59 -21.44 15.37
C GLU A 224 -38.61 -20.83 13.96
N GLY A 225 -37.57 -20.11 13.60
CA GLY A 225 -37.28 -19.65 12.25
C GLY A 225 -36.18 -20.47 11.64
N GLU A 226 -36.54 -21.37 10.75
CA GLU A 226 -35.66 -22.24 9.97
C GLU A 226 -34.81 -21.37 9.01
N VAL A 227 -33.47 -21.32 9.21
CA VAL A 227 -32.55 -20.68 8.30
C VAL A 227 -32.18 -21.64 7.19
N ILE A 228 -32.74 -21.40 6.01
CA ILE A 228 -32.36 -22.13 4.78
C ILE A 228 -31.01 -21.54 4.31
N ILE A 229 -29.96 -22.36 4.45
CA ILE A 229 -28.66 -22.04 3.86
C ILE A 229 -28.72 -22.48 2.39
N GLY A 230 -28.94 -21.51 1.51
CA GLY A 230 -28.77 -21.71 0.08
C GLY A 230 -27.28 -21.72 -0.29
N THR A 231 -26.75 -22.89 -0.63
CA THR A 231 -25.47 -23.01 -1.32
C THR A 231 -25.70 -22.73 -2.78
N GLU A 232 -25.37 -21.53 -3.25
CA GLU A 232 -25.18 -21.26 -4.67
C GLU A 232 -23.73 -21.55 -5.04
N GLU A 233 -23.53 -22.62 -5.80
CA GLU A 233 -22.27 -22.87 -6.51
C GLU A 233 -22.15 -21.84 -7.64
N ALA A 234 -21.34 -20.81 -7.43
CA ALA A 234 -20.91 -19.91 -8.51
C ALA A 234 -19.70 -20.53 -9.21
N SER A 235 -19.97 -21.14 -10.35
CA SER A 235 -18.95 -21.43 -11.36
C SER A 235 -18.57 -20.10 -12.02
N GLY A 236 -17.47 -19.55 -11.60
CA GLY A 236 -16.88 -18.35 -12.19
C GLY A 236 -15.40 -18.59 -12.41
N ASN A 237 -14.93 -18.42 -13.63
CA ASN A 237 -13.52 -18.39 -13.98
C ASN A 237 -12.87 -17.18 -13.31
N ASP A 238 -12.33 -17.38 -12.12
CA ASP A 238 -11.41 -16.44 -11.53
C ASP A 238 -10.03 -16.59 -12.21
N VAL A 239 -9.85 -15.85 -13.29
CA VAL A 239 -8.51 -15.53 -13.75
C VAL A 239 -8.00 -14.44 -12.81
N VAL A 240 -7.41 -14.86 -11.71
CA VAL A 240 -6.72 -13.95 -10.80
C VAL A 240 -5.43 -13.52 -11.47
N THR A 241 -5.49 -12.41 -12.19
CA THR A 241 -4.30 -11.70 -12.68
C THR A 241 -3.69 -10.87 -11.56
N ASN A 242 -3.15 -11.51 -10.53
CA ASN A 242 -2.28 -10.82 -9.57
C ASN A 242 -0.88 -10.70 -10.19
N LEU A 243 -0.64 -9.62 -10.91
CA LEU A 243 0.69 -9.23 -11.40
C LEU A 243 1.59 -8.67 -10.28
N SER A 244 1.02 -8.26 -9.15
CA SER A 244 1.82 -7.81 -8.01
C SER A 244 2.32 -9.02 -7.23
N GLY A 245 3.37 -9.63 -7.72
CA GLY A 245 4.09 -10.69 -7.06
C GLY A 245 4.89 -10.18 -5.87
N GLY A 246 4.28 -9.70 -4.83
CA GLY A 246 5.03 -9.25 -3.65
C GLY A 246 4.26 -8.39 -2.67
N SER A 247 3.15 -7.80 -3.06
CA SER A 247 2.28 -7.10 -2.10
C SER A 247 1.29 -8.09 -1.49
N SER A 248 1.71 -8.81 -0.45
CA SER A 248 0.73 -9.55 0.36
C SER A 248 -0.19 -8.54 1.03
N GLY A 249 -1.52 -8.67 0.81
CA GLY A 249 -2.51 -7.82 1.47
C GLY A 249 -2.33 -7.91 2.99
N THR A 250 -2.47 -6.79 3.69
CA THR A 250 -2.66 -6.77 5.15
C THR A 250 -4.15 -6.67 5.43
N ASP A 251 -4.60 -7.13 6.60
CA ASP A 251 -6.00 -6.92 7.02
C ASP A 251 -6.22 -5.50 7.57
N VAL A 252 -5.17 -4.68 7.66
CA VAL A 252 -5.19 -3.36 8.30
C VAL A 252 -4.87 -2.25 7.29
N TYR A 253 -5.66 -1.18 7.31
CA TYR A 253 -5.37 0.03 6.57
C TYR A 253 -4.20 0.81 7.21
N THR A 254 -3.27 1.23 6.38
CA THR A 254 -2.23 2.18 6.75
C THR A 254 -2.61 3.57 6.26
N TYR A 255 -2.54 4.55 7.15
CA TYR A 255 -2.83 5.96 6.88
C TYR A 255 -1.52 6.75 6.87
N ILE A 256 -1.26 7.48 5.79
CA ILE A 256 -0.09 8.35 5.61
C ILE A 256 -0.60 9.75 5.31
N ILE A 257 -0.47 10.66 6.27
CA ILE A 257 -1.02 12.02 6.18
C ILE A 257 0.12 12.98 5.88
N TYR A 258 -0.06 13.82 4.87
CA TYR A 258 1.02 14.63 4.31
C TYR A 258 0.55 15.97 3.73
N LYS A 259 1.53 16.80 3.33
CA LYS A 259 1.31 18.08 2.64
C LYS A 259 2.30 18.31 1.50
#